data_df403f2859cf2b77bcdcb0c27b0ed3a5
#
_entry.id   df403f2859cf2b77bcdcb0c27b0ed3a5
#
_cell.length_a   1.000
_cell.length_b   1.000
_cell.length_c   1.000
_cell.angle_alpha   90.00
_cell.angle_beta   90.00
_cell.angle_gamma   90.00
#
_symmetry.space_group_name_H-M   'P 1'
#
loop_
_entity.id
_entity.type
_entity.pdbx_description
1 polymer ?
#
loop_
_entity_poly.entity_id
_entity_poly.type
_entity_poly.pdbx_seq_one_letter_code
_entity_poly.pdbx_strand_id
1 'polypeptide(L)'
;MISRKHLSQNIAFGLFRLLSLSVVGILFAILGFIIYKGIGVIDWEFLTGAPTDGMTSGGILPAIVGTFCLMTGSALFAFPVGVMSGIYMNEYAPKGWIVRFIRMMTNNLSGIPSIVFGLFGMALFVNYMDFGDSILAGSLTLGLLSLPLVIRTTEEALKAIPDNLRGGSRALGATKLQTIWHVILPMGMPNIITGLILALGRVSGETAPILFTCAAYFLPQLPGSIFDQCMALPYHLYVISTSGTDMEAQLPIAYGTALVLILIILLVNLLANALRKYFEKKIKMN
;
A
#
# COMPACT_ATOMS: atom_id res chain seq x y z
N MET A 1 14.48 -49.33 2.14
CA MET A 1 14.50 -48.09 2.94
C MET A 1 14.26 -46.80 2.10
N ILE A 2 14.71 -46.75 0.86
CA ILE A 2 14.53 -45.62 -0.07
C ILE A 2 13.03 -45.39 -0.41
N SER A 3 12.24 -46.43 -0.56
CA SER A 3 10.83 -46.37 -0.93
C SER A 3 9.93 -45.65 0.10
N ARG A 4 10.16 -45.82 1.41
CA ARG A 4 9.34 -45.13 2.45
C ARG A 4 9.60 -43.61 2.50
N LYS A 5 10.85 -43.17 2.28
CA LYS A 5 11.18 -41.73 2.22
C LYS A 5 10.54 -41.05 1.01
N HIS A 6 10.57 -41.70 -0.15
CA HIS A 6 9.91 -41.17 -1.35
C HIS A 6 8.38 -41.14 -1.20
N LEU A 7 7.80 -42.13 -0.54
CA LEU A 7 6.35 -42.17 -0.31
C LEU A 7 5.94 -41.01 0.64
N SER A 8 6.62 -40.82 1.76
CA SER A 8 6.32 -39.75 2.69
C SER A 8 6.55 -38.35 2.05
N GLN A 9 7.58 -38.22 1.22
CA GLN A 9 7.85 -36.98 0.46
C GLN A 9 6.72 -36.70 -0.54
N ASN A 10 6.27 -37.68 -1.30
CA ASN A 10 5.18 -37.52 -2.26
C ASN A 10 3.85 -37.18 -1.58
N ILE A 11 3.56 -37.81 -0.42
CA ILE A 11 2.39 -37.46 0.38
C ILE A 11 2.47 -36.04 0.89
N ALA A 12 3.62 -35.62 1.42
CA ALA A 12 3.82 -34.23 1.89
C ALA A 12 3.66 -33.21 0.76
N PHE A 13 4.29 -33.46 -0.40
CA PHE A 13 4.11 -32.57 -1.56
C PHE A 13 2.67 -32.59 -2.10
N GLY A 14 2.00 -33.74 -2.07
CA GLY A 14 0.58 -33.85 -2.41
C GLY A 14 -0.29 -32.99 -1.49
N LEU A 15 -0.05 -33.05 -0.19
CA LEU A 15 -0.74 -32.24 0.82
C LEU A 15 -0.48 -30.73 0.62
N PHE A 16 0.78 -30.33 0.42
CA PHE A 16 1.11 -28.92 0.17
C PHE A 16 0.46 -28.40 -1.11
N ARG A 17 0.43 -29.17 -2.20
CA ARG A 17 -0.28 -28.82 -3.44
C ARG A 17 -1.78 -28.65 -3.19
N LEU A 18 -2.40 -29.58 -2.47
CA LEU A 18 -3.83 -29.54 -2.15
C LEU A 18 -4.15 -28.30 -1.30
N LEU A 19 -3.38 -28.00 -0.26
CA LEU A 19 -3.54 -26.83 0.56
C LEU A 19 -3.35 -25.55 -0.25
N SER A 20 -2.33 -25.47 -1.10
CA SER A 20 -2.11 -24.30 -1.97
C SER A 20 -3.26 -24.11 -2.95
N LEU A 21 -3.74 -25.16 -3.59
CA LEU A 21 -4.86 -25.11 -4.52
C LEU A 21 -6.17 -24.73 -3.82
N SER A 22 -6.41 -25.22 -2.59
CA SER A 22 -7.60 -24.84 -1.83
C SER A 22 -7.61 -23.35 -1.45
N VAL A 23 -6.47 -22.79 -1.03
CA VAL A 23 -6.35 -21.34 -0.75
C VAL A 23 -6.61 -20.51 -2.00
N VAL A 24 -6.01 -20.90 -3.13
CA VAL A 24 -6.23 -20.22 -4.42
C VAL A 24 -7.70 -20.37 -4.86
N GLY A 25 -8.29 -21.54 -4.68
CA GLY A 25 -9.70 -21.80 -4.99
C GLY A 25 -10.65 -20.93 -4.16
N ILE A 26 -10.41 -20.79 -2.86
CA ILE A 26 -11.18 -19.90 -1.98
C ILE A 26 -11.04 -18.46 -2.43
N LEU A 27 -9.83 -18.01 -2.76
CA LEU A 27 -9.61 -16.64 -3.26
C LEU A 27 -10.42 -16.36 -4.53
N PHE A 28 -10.37 -17.28 -5.51
CA PHE A 28 -11.15 -17.13 -6.74
C PHE A 28 -12.66 -17.20 -6.49
N ALA A 29 -13.10 -18.02 -5.54
CA ALA A 29 -14.52 -18.10 -5.16
C ALA A 29 -15.02 -16.76 -4.56
N ILE A 30 -14.23 -16.15 -3.65
CA ILE A 30 -14.54 -14.84 -3.06
C ILE A 30 -14.58 -13.76 -4.13
N LEU A 31 -13.54 -13.67 -4.98
CA LEU A 31 -13.48 -12.70 -6.06
C LEU A 31 -14.62 -12.89 -7.06
N GLY A 32 -14.91 -14.14 -7.45
CA GLY A 32 -16.03 -14.47 -8.33
C GLY A 32 -17.37 -14.09 -7.74
N PHE A 33 -17.57 -14.28 -6.44
CA PHE A 33 -18.77 -13.88 -5.73
C PHE A 33 -18.95 -12.34 -5.71
N ILE A 34 -17.86 -11.59 -5.42
CA ILE A 34 -17.88 -10.12 -5.44
C ILE A 34 -18.19 -9.62 -6.85
N ILE A 35 -17.57 -10.19 -7.88
CA ILE A 35 -17.82 -9.84 -9.28
C ILE A 35 -19.30 -10.11 -9.63
N TYR A 36 -19.79 -11.31 -9.31
CA TYR A 36 -21.17 -11.71 -9.63
C TYR A 36 -22.22 -10.78 -9.00
N LYS A 37 -21.98 -10.37 -7.75
CA LYS A 37 -22.91 -9.48 -7.02
C LYS A 37 -22.73 -8.00 -7.36
N GLY A 38 -21.49 -7.57 -7.64
CA GLY A 38 -21.14 -6.17 -7.82
C GLY A 38 -21.26 -5.66 -9.26
N ILE A 39 -21.11 -6.53 -10.27
CA ILE A 39 -21.05 -6.09 -11.67
C ILE A 39 -22.34 -5.44 -12.15
N GLY A 40 -23.49 -5.87 -11.62
CA GLY A 40 -24.82 -5.37 -12.01
C GLY A 40 -25.11 -3.94 -11.52
N VAL A 41 -24.33 -3.42 -10.59
CA VAL A 41 -24.50 -2.07 -10.01
C VAL A 41 -23.56 -1.07 -10.66
N ILE A 42 -22.50 -1.56 -11.35
CA ILE A 42 -21.50 -0.69 -11.97
C ILE A 42 -22.05 -0.16 -13.29
N ASP A 43 -22.51 1.08 -13.26
CA ASP A 43 -22.84 1.88 -14.41
C ASP A 43 -22.05 3.20 -14.41
N TRP A 44 -22.30 4.05 -15.39
CA TRP A 44 -21.60 5.34 -15.50
C TRP A 44 -22.01 6.30 -14.36
N GLU A 45 -23.26 6.28 -13.95
CA GLU A 45 -23.76 7.09 -12.83
C GLU A 45 -23.12 6.67 -11.50
N PHE A 46 -23.01 5.37 -11.25
CA PHE A 46 -22.35 4.82 -10.07
C PHE A 46 -20.88 5.26 -9.96
N LEU A 47 -20.15 5.31 -11.07
CA LEU A 47 -18.74 5.70 -11.08
C LEU A 47 -18.52 7.21 -11.01
N THR A 48 -19.42 8.02 -11.56
CA THR A 48 -19.26 9.48 -11.72
C THR A 48 -20.20 10.33 -10.87
N GLY A 49 -21.20 9.72 -10.28
CA GLY A 49 -22.17 10.38 -9.41
C GLY A 49 -21.66 10.55 -7.98
N ALA A 50 -22.34 11.42 -7.24
CA ALA A 50 -22.21 11.52 -5.80
C ALA A 50 -23.25 10.61 -5.10
N PRO A 51 -22.96 10.14 -3.86
CA PRO A 51 -23.91 9.35 -3.10
C PRO A 51 -25.12 10.21 -2.69
N THR A 52 -26.30 9.63 -2.80
CA THR A 52 -27.59 10.24 -2.43
C THR A 52 -28.37 9.33 -1.49
N ASP A 53 -29.47 9.83 -0.91
CA ASP A 53 -30.44 9.09 -0.08
C ASP A 53 -29.78 8.23 1.02
N GLY A 54 -28.81 8.80 1.75
CA GLY A 54 -28.11 8.05 2.79
C GLY A 54 -27.24 6.90 2.25
N MET A 55 -26.69 7.02 1.05
CA MET A 55 -25.88 6.01 0.36
C MET A 55 -26.66 4.77 -0.11
N THR A 56 -27.98 4.89 -0.32
CA THR A 56 -28.81 3.83 -0.93
C THR A 56 -28.93 4.00 -2.44
N SER A 57 -28.54 5.17 -2.98
CA SER A 57 -28.55 5.49 -4.41
C SER A 57 -27.41 6.46 -4.76
N GLY A 58 -27.27 6.78 -6.06
CA GLY A 58 -26.21 7.63 -6.59
C GLY A 58 -24.90 6.88 -6.81
N GLY A 59 -23.78 7.60 -6.78
CA GLY A 59 -22.47 7.07 -7.13
C GLY A 59 -21.45 7.13 -6.00
N ILE A 60 -20.23 6.79 -6.34
CA ILE A 60 -19.10 6.69 -5.40
C ILE A 60 -17.90 7.57 -5.80
N LEU A 61 -18.08 8.53 -6.70
CA LEU A 61 -17.01 9.39 -7.20
C LEU A 61 -16.21 10.08 -6.08
N PRO A 62 -16.85 10.70 -5.05
CA PRO A 62 -16.10 11.33 -3.96
C PRO A 62 -15.20 10.35 -3.21
N ALA A 63 -15.64 9.10 -3.02
CA ALA A 63 -14.86 8.06 -2.37
C ALA A 63 -13.69 7.58 -3.25
N ILE A 64 -13.88 7.52 -4.58
CA ILE A 64 -12.80 7.22 -5.54
C ILE A 64 -11.73 8.33 -5.46
N VAL A 65 -12.13 9.59 -5.60
CA VAL A 65 -11.21 10.74 -5.58
C VAL A 65 -10.46 10.82 -4.26
N GLY A 66 -11.15 10.71 -3.13
CA GLY A 66 -10.51 10.74 -1.81
C GLY A 66 -9.51 9.59 -1.62
N THR A 67 -9.82 8.38 -2.11
CA THR A 67 -8.87 7.26 -2.08
C THR A 67 -7.61 7.59 -2.86
N PHE A 68 -7.72 8.16 -4.07
CA PHE A 68 -6.56 8.57 -4.87
C PHE A 68 -5.76 9.70 -4.20
N CYS A 69 -6.43 10.68 -3.58
CA CYS A 69 -5.76 11.75 -2.83
C CYS A 69 -4.94 11.18 -1.67
N LEU A 70 -5.52 10.28 -0.87
CA LEU A 70 -4.85 9.64 0.26
C LEU A 70 -3.68 8.74 -0.18
N MET A 71 -3.86 7.94 -1.23
CA MET A 71 -2.79 7.11 -1.79
C MET A 71 -1.62 7.96 -2.29
N THR A 72 -1.92 9.02 -3.05
CA THR A 72 -0.90 9.91 -3.60
C THR A 72 -0.18 10.67 -2.50
N GLY A 73 -0.91 11.27 -1.57
CA GLY A 73 -0.35 12.00 -0.45
C GLY A 73 0.53 11.13 0.45
N SER A 74 0.07 9.91 0.77
CA SER A 74 0.87 8.95 1.55
C SER A 74 2.14 8.51 0.82
N ALA A 75 2.07 8.30 -0.50
CA ALA A 75 3.23 7.95 -1.32
C ALA A 75 4.25 9.08 -1.39
N LEU A 76 3.79 10.33 -1.62
CA LEU A 76 4.64 11.52 -1.67
C LEU A 76 5.41 11.76 -0.37
N PHE A 77 4.84 11.37 0.77
CA PHE A 77 5.53 11.42 2.05
C PHE A 77 6.40 10.18 2.30
N ALA A 78 5.82 8.98 2.23
CA ALA A 78 6.48 7.76 2.66
C ALA A 78 7.62 7.33 1.73
N PHE A 79 7.49 7.55 0.41
CA PHE A 79 8.48 7.07 -0.54
C PHE A 79 9.79 7.85 -0.44
N PRO A 80 9.85 9.19 -0.51
CA PRO A 80 11.10 9.93 -0.36
C PRO A 80 11.76 9.68 0.99
N VAL A 81 11.00 9.79 2.08
CA VAL A 81 11.51 9.62 3.45
C VAL A 81 12.01 8.20 3.68
N GLY A 82 11.24 7.20 3.24
CA GLY A 82 11.59 5.79 3.39
C GLY A 82 12.80 5.38 2.56
N VAL A 83 12.89 5.84 1.30
CA VAL A 83 14.05 5.58 0.43
C VAL A 83 15.31 6.23 0.97
N MET A 84 15.25 7.51 1.36
CA MET A 84 16.40 8.20 1.95
C MET A 84 16.86 7.54 3.25
N SER A 85 15.92 7.10 4.09
CA SER A 85 16.22 6.37 5.33
C SER A 85 16.87 5.01 5.03
N GLY A 86 16.34 4.26 4.06
CA GLY A 86 16.90 2.98 3.62
C GLY A 86 18.32 3.12 3.04
N ILE A 87 18.56 4.16 2.24
CA ILE A 87 19.89 4.50 1.74
C ILE A 87 20.84 4.81 2.90
N TYR A 88 20.42 5.66 3.83
CA TYR A 88 21.23 5.98 5.01
C TYR A 88 21.58 4.71 5.82
N MET A 89 20.58 3.89 6.11
CA MET A 89 20.76 2.65 6.89
C MET A 89 21.70 1.63 6.23
N ASN A 90 21.70 1.58 4.89
CA ASN A 90 22.57 0.63 4.15
C ASN A 90 23.96 1.18 3.87
N GLU A 91 24.07 2.44 3.44
CA GLU A 91 25.31 2.99 2.91
C GLU A 91 26.10 3.82 3.92
N TYR A 92 25.44 4.51 4.85
CA TYR A 92 26.07 5.47 5.76
C TYR A 92 26.11 5.01 7.21
N ALA A 93 25.11 4.27 7.66
CA ALA A 93 24.99 3.90 9.05
C ALA A 93 26.16 3.02 9.52
N PRO A 94 26.83 3.35 10.64
CA PRO A 94 27.95 2.54 11.18
C PRO A 94 27.41 1.18 11.65
N LYS A 95 28.27 0.14 11.54
CA LYS A 95 27.94 -1.17 12.10
C LYS A 95 28.03 -1.08 13.62
N GLY A 96 26.86 -0.98 14.30
CA GLY A 96 26.81 -0.83 15.75
C GLY A 96 25.45 -1.22 16.36
N TRP A 97 25.38 -1.21 17.70
CA TRP A 97 24.17 -1.59 18.45
C TRP A 97 23.02 -0.62 18.20
N ILE A 98 23.31 0.68 18.05
CA ILE A 98 22.28 1.72 17.78
C ILE A 98 21.55 1.42 16.47
N VAL A 99 22.29 1.14 15.40
CA VAL A 99 21.69 0.85 14.10
C VAL A 99 20.91 -0.46 14.13
N ARG A 100 21.41 -1.47 14.88
CA ARG A 100 20.66 -2.71 15.12
C ARG A 100 19.36 -2.45 15.87
N PHE A 101 19.40 -1.59 16.88
CA PHE A 101 18.21 -1.20 17.64
C PHE A 101 17.19 -0.46 16.75
N ILE A 102 17.62 0.50 15.93
CA ILE A 102 16.73 1.21 14.99
C ILE A 102 16.07 0.22 14.01
N ARG A 103 16.83 -0.71 13.42
CA ARG A 103 16.27 -1.76 12.55
C ARG A 103 15.24 -2.62 13.27
N MET A 104 15.52 -3.01 14.51
CA MET A 104 14.59 -3.78 15.33
C MET A 104 13.31 -3.00 15.57
N MET A 105 13.40 -1.71 15.93
CA MET A 105 12.24 -0.84 16.12
C MET A 105 11.44 -0.67 14.83
N THR A 106 12.09 -0.38 13.71
CA THR A 106 11.44 -0.27 12.39
C THR A 106 10.72 -1.56 12.00
N ASN A 107 11.32 -2.73 12.26
CA ASN A 107 10.66 -4.01 12.00
C ASN A 107 9.45 -4.23 12.92
N ASN A 108 9.55 -3.87 14.19
CA ASN A 108 8.46 -4.00 15.16
C ASN A 108 7.29 -3.07 14.84
N LEU A 109 7.55 -1.86 14.29
CA LEU A 109 6.49 -0.95 13.82
C LEU A 109 5.57 -1.61 12.79
N SER A 110 6.10 -2.48 11.93
CA SER A 110 5.29 -3.21 10.95
C SER A 110 4.28 -4.18 11.57
N GLY A 111 4.47 -4.58 12.83
CA GLY A 111 3.59 -5.46 13.59
C GLY A 111 2.53 -4.74 14.43
N ILE A 112 2.57 -3.41 14.51
CA ILE A 112 1.60 -2.63 15.26
C ILE A 112 0.25 -2.61 14.52
N PRO A 113 -0.89 -2.83 15.22
CA PRO A 113 -2.21 -2.71 14.59
C PRO A 113 -2.44 -1.33 13.97
N SER A 114 -3.03 -1.29 12.77
CA SER A 114 -3.21 -0.04 12.02
C SER A 114 -4.05 1.01 12.77
N ILE A 115 -4.98 0.57 13.62
CA ILE A 115 -5.78 1.45 14.47
C ILE A 115 -4.92 2.31 15.41
N VAL A 116 -3.80 1.78 15.90
CA VAL A 116 -2.87 2.52 16.77
C VAL A 116 -2.22 3.68 16.00
N PHE A 117 -1.89 3.46 14.71
CA PHE A 117 -1.42 4.54 13.84
C PHE A 117 -2.49 5.61 13.63
N GLY A 118 -3.77 5.20 13.53
CA GLY A 118 -4.88 6.15 13.45
C GLY A 118 -5.01 7.03 14.69
N LEU A 119 -4.97 6.43 15.89
CA LEU A 119 -5.00 7.17 17.16
C LEU A 119 -3.78 8.09 17.31
N PHE A 120 -2.59 7.61 16.92
CA PHE A 120 -1.38 8.44 16.91
C PHE A 120 -1.50 9.60 15.92
N GLY A 121 -1.99 9.34 14.70
CA GLY A 121 -2.21 10.36 13.68
C GLY A 121 -3.23 11.41 14.12
N MET A 122 -4.32 10.98 14.76
CA MET A 122 -5.30 11.88 15.37
C MET A 122 -4.66 12.78 16.44
N ALA A 123 -3.90 12.20 17.36
CA ALA A 123 -3.26 12.98 18.41
C ALA A 123 -2.22 13.97 17.88
N LEU A 124 -1.38 13.52 16.92
CA LEU A 124 -0.27 14.31 16.39
C LEU A 124 -0.70 15.28 15.30
N PHE A 125 -1.32 14.79 14.23
CA PHE A 125 -1.62 15.61 13.04
C PHE A 125 -2.91 16.39 13.18
N VAL A 126 -3.99 15.73 13.65
CA VAL A 126 -5.30 16.39 13.76
C VAL A 126 -5.31 17.39 14.92
N ASN A 127 -4.92 16.95 16.13
CA ASN A 127 -5.06 17.78 17.33
C ASN A 127 -3.83 18.64 17.62
N TYR A 128 -2.60 18.05 17.64
CA TYR A 128 -1.42 18.79 18.06
C TYR A 128 -0.89 19.75 16.96
N MET A 129 -0.88 19.31 15.69
CA MET A 129 -0.48 20.15 14.56
C MET A 129 -1.64 20.98 14.00
N ASP A 130 -2.84 20.81 14.53
CA ASP A 130 -4.06 21.55 14.17
C ASP A 130 -4.41 21.48 12.67
N PHE A 131 -4.12 20.34 12.05
CA PHE A 131 -4.52 20.13 10.64
C PHE A 131 -6.00 19.76 10.50
N GLY A 132 -6.68 19.45 11.62
CA GLY A 132 -8.05 18.95 11.63
C GLY A 132 -8.16 17.58 10.96
N ASP A 133 -9.39 17.08 10.87
CA ASP A 133 -9.69 15.89 10.07
C ASP A 133 -9.54 16.26 8.59
N SER A 134 -8.49 15.78 7.94
CA SER A 134 -8.08 16.27 6.62
C SER A 134 -7.35 15.21 5.80
N ILE A 135 -7.37 15.38 4.48
CA ILE A 135 -6.60 14.56 3.55
C ILE A 135 -5.11 14.59 3.93
N LEU A 136 -4.60 15.73 4.38
CA LEU A 136 -3.21 15.86 4.80
C LEU A 136 -2.91 14.99 6.03
N ALA A 137 -3.72 15.08 7.09
CA ALA A 137 -3.56 14.28 8.29
C ALA A 137 -3.69 12.77 8.00
N GLY A 138 -4.67 12.38 7.19
CA GLY A 138 -4.86 11.00 6.73
C GLY A 138 -3.68 10.49 5.90
N SER A 139 -3.20 11.30 4.96
CA SER A 139 -2.05 10.95 4.10
C SER A 139 -0.76 10.76 4.90
N LEU A 140 -0.48 11.64 5.86
CA LEU A 140 0.69 11.54 6.73
C LEU A 140 0.60 10.31 7.64
N THR A 141 -0.59 10.01 8.18
CA THR A 141 -0.82 8.83 9.01
C THR A 141 -0.63 7.53 8.23
N LEU A 142 -1.20 7.43 7.03
CA LEU A 142 -1.01 6.30 6.12
C LEU A 142 0.45 6.19 5.65
N GLY A 143 1.09 7.34 5.45
CA GLY A 143 2.51 7.41 5.13
C GLY A 143 3.38 6.86 6.25
N LEU A 144 3.14 7.24 7.51
CA LEU A 144 3.84 6.68 8.67
C LEU A 144 3.64 5.16 8.79
N LEU A 145 2.42 4.67 8.55
CA LEU A 145 2.11 3.23 8.55
C LEU A 145 2.94 2.47 7.50
N SER A 146 3.20 3.06 6.33
CA SER A 146 3.93 2.42 5.24
C SER A 146 5.45 2.63 5.28
N LEU A 147 5.94 3.63 6.03
CA LEU A 147 7.38 3.93 6.16
C LEU A 147 8.26 2.71 6.49
N PRO A 148 7.93 1.86 7.50
CA PRO A 148 8.76 0.70 7.82
C PRO A 148 8.94 -0.25 6.64
N LEU A 149 7.90 -0.45 5.85
CA LEU A 149 7.94 -1.30 4.66
C LEU A 149 8.86 -0.70 3.58
N VAL A 150 8.73 0.60 3.29
CA VAL A 150 9.55 1.28 2.28
C VAL A 150 11.03 1.32 2.70
N ILE A 151 11.32 1.62 3.97
CA ILE A 151 12.69 1.61 4.51
C ILE A 151 13.32 0.23 4.34
N ARG A 152 12.62 -0.82 4.77
CA ARG A 152 13.11 -2.19 4.73
C ARG A 152 13.33 -2.69 3.30
N THR A 153 12.35 -2.49 2.42
CA THR A 153 12.49 -2.92 1.02
C THR A 153 13.60 -2.17 0.29
N THR A 154 13.80 -0.89 0.59
CA THR A 154 14.93 -0.11 0.08
C THR A 154 16.25 -0.67 0.59
N GLU A 155 16.38 -0.92 1.89
CA GLU A 155 17.60 -1.48 2.47
C GLU A 155 17.92 -2.86 1.86
N GLU A 156 16.93 -3.73 1.72
CA GLU A 156 17.07 -5.07 1.12
C GLU A 156 17.46 -4.96 -0.38
N ALA A 157 16.86 -4.02 -1.13
CA ALA A 157 17.19 -3.77 -2.52
C ALA A 157 18.66 -3.36 -2.70
N LEU A 158 19.16 -2.47 -1.83
CA LEU A 158 20.54 -1.98 -1.90
C LEU A 158 21.56 -3.03 -1.41
N LYS A 159 21.19 -3.85 -0.43
CA LYS A 159 22.03 -4.99 0.04
C LYS A 159 22.21 -6.07 -1.02
N ALA A 160 21.24 -6.26 -1.89
CA ALA A 160 21.34 -7.25 -2.96
C ALA A 160 22.36 -6.88 -4.05
N ILE A 161 22.84 -5.63 -4.08
CA ILE A 161 23.81 -5.16 -5.07
C ILE A 161 25.23 -5.58 -4.64
N PRO A 162 25.99 -6.25 -5.52
CA PRO A 162 27.35 -6.72 -5.22
C PRO A 162 28.31 -5.60 -4.84
N ASP A 163 29.16 -5.83 -3.82
CA ASP A 163 30.11 -4.83 -3.31
C ASP A 163 31.22 -4.47 -4.30
N ASN A 164 31.54 -5.35 -5.26
CA ASN A 164 32.51 -5.06 -6.32
C ASN A 164 32.14 -3.83 -7.17
N LEU A 165 30.84 -3.55 -7.36
CA LEU A 165 30.37 -2.36 -8.07
C LEU A 165 30.66 -1.08 -7.29
N ARG A 166 30.54 -1.14 -5.95
CA ARG A 166 30.92 -0.04 -5.06
C ARG A 166 32.43 0.21 -5.11
N GLY A 167 33.21 -0.88 -5.05
CA GLY A 167 34.68 -0.84 -5.15
C GLY A 167 35.17 -0.32 -6.51
N GLY A 168 34.60 -0.83 -7.60
CA GLY A 168 34.96 -0.43 -8.97
C GLY A 168 34.69 1.06 -9.23
N SER A 169 33.51 1.57 -8.84
CA SER A 169 33.17 2.99 -8.98
C SER A 169 34.15 3.89 -8.22
N ARG A 170 34.54 3.52 -6.99
CA ARG A 170 35.50 4.28 -6.20
C ARG A 170 36.92 4.21 -6.76
N ALA A 171 37.31 3.07 -7.33
CA ALA A 171 38.62 2.90 -7.97
C ALA A 171 38.77 3.83 -9.19
N LEU A 172 37.65 4.20 -9.85
CA LEU A 172 37.61 5.20 -10.92
C LEU A 172 37.55 6.65 -10.41
N GLY A 173 37.73 6.88 -9.09
CA GLY A 173 37.76 8.21 -8.47
C GLY A 173 36.40 8.78 -8.08
N ALA A 174 35.30 8.02 -8.20
CA ALA A 174 33.98 8.50 -7.79
C ALA A 174 33.87 8.62 -6.26
N THR A 175 33.27 9.71 -5.81
CA THR A 175 32.92 9.89 -4.39
C THR A 175 31.83 8.91 -3.97
N LYS A 176 31.67 8.69 -2.66
CA LYS A 176 30.62 7.83 -2.12
C LYS A 176 29.22 8.25 -2.59
N LEU A 177 28.94 9.55 -2.59
CA LEU A 177 27.67 10.10 -3.03
C LEU A 177 27.44 9.84 -4.52
N GLN A 178 28.45 10.08 -5.37
CA GLN A 178 28.38 9.77 -6.80
C GLN A 178 28.13 8.29 -7.06
N THR A 179 28.84 7.40 -6.34
CA THR A 179 28.62 5.95 -6.43
C THR A 179 27.18 5.58 -6.10
N ILE A 180 26.61 6.15 -5.02
CA ILE A 180 25.23 5.86 -4.63
C ILE A 180 24.25 6.34 -5.69
N TRP A 181 24.34 7.58 -6.15
CA TRP A 181 23.36 8.16 -7.06
C TRP A 181 23.46 7.65 -8.50
N HIS A 182 24.66 7.35 -9.00
CA HIS A 182 24.86 6.97 -10.40
C HIS A 182 25.01 5.46 -10.62
N VAL A 183 25.33 4.69 -9.58
CA VAL A 183 25.51 3.24 -9.72
C VAL A 183 24.51 2.48 -8.86
N ILE A 184 24.52 2.70 -7.54
CA ILE A 184 23.81 1.84 -6.61
C ILE A 184 22.29 2.08 -6.68
N LEU A 185 21.85 3.34 -6.59
CA LEU A 185 20.45 3.68 -6.59
C LEU A 185 19.73 3.28 -7.90
N PRO A 186 20.27 3.59 -9.10
CA PRO A 186 19.67 3.11 -10.34
C PRO A 186 19.53 1.60 -10.39
N MET A 187 20.55 0.84 -9.97
CA MET A 187 20.49 -0.63 -9.94
C MET A 187 19.47 -1.18 -8.92
N GLY A 188 19.27 -0.49 -7.80
CA GLY A 188 18.28 -0.84 -6.78
C GLY A 188 16.85 -0.45 -7.13
N MET A 189 16.66 0.50 -8.07
CA MET A 189 15.33 1.09 -8.37
C MET A 189 14.23 0.09 -8.67
N PRO A 190 14.43 -0.99 -9.46
CA PRO A 190 13.36 -1.94 -9.71
C PRO A 190 12.81 -2.59 -8.44
N ASN A 191 13.70 -2.93 -7.49
CA ASN A 191 13.30 -3.53 -6.22
C ASN A 191 12.70 -2.49 -5.25
N ILE A 192 13.20 -1.26 -5.27
CA ILE A 192 12.64 -0.13 -4.50
C ILE A 192 11.22 0.17 -4.97
N ILE A 193 10.97 0.20 -6.29
CA ILE A 193 9.64 0.36 -6.87
C ILE A 193 8.72 -0.80 -6.45
N THR A 194 9.24 -2.03 -6.35
CA THR A 194 8.44 -3.16 -5.82
C THR A 194 7.99 -2.88 -4.37
N GLY A 195 8.85 -2.31 -3.54
CA GLY A 195 8.50 -1.89 -2.19
C GLY A 195 7.40 -0.83 -2.17
N LEU A 196 7.45 0.14 -3.09
CA LEU A 196 6.39 1.15 -3.26
C LEU A 196 5.06 0.52 -3.67
N ILE A 197 5.06 -0.43 -4.61
CA ILE A 197 3.87 -1.17 -5.04
C ILE A 197 3.20 -1.85 -3.83
N LEU A 198 3.98 -2.54 -3.02
CA LEU A 198 3.48 -3.22 -1.83
C LEU A 198 2.93 -2.23 -0.79
N ALA A 199 3.58 -1.08 -0.62
CA ALA A 199 3.13 -0.02 0.28
C ALA A 199 1.80 0.60 -0.19
N LEU A 200 1.66 0.92 -1.48
CA LEU A 200 0.44 1.46 -2.08
C LEU A 200 -0.71 0.45 -2.01
N GLY A 201 -0.45 -0.82 -2.30
CA GLY A 201 -1.45 -1.89 -2.18
C GLY A 201 -1.98 -2.03 -0.75
N ARG A 202 -1.13 -1.86 0.25
CA ARG A 202 -1.54 -1.83 1.66
C ARG A 202 -2.39 -0.60 1.98
N VAL A 203 -1.88 0.59 1.67
CA VAL A 203 -2.54 1.88 1.97
C VAL A 203 -3.94 1.97 1.37
N SER A 204 -4.12 1.47 0.15
CA SER A 204 -5.41 1.54 -0.56
C SER A 204 -6.55 0.76 0.10
N GLY A 205 -6.25 -0.20 0.95
CA GLY A 205 -7.25 -0.99 1.69
C GLY A 205 -7.39 -0.63 3.17
N GLU A 206 -6.60 0.32 3.67
CA GLU A 206 -6.62 0.69 5.10
C GLU A 206 -7.83 1.54 5.44
N THR A 207 -8.56 1.12 6.46
CA THR A 207 -9.76 1.80 6.96
C THR A 207 -9.51 2.45 8.33
N ALA A 208 -8.90 1.71 9.27
CA ALA A 208 -8.77 2.14 10.66
C ALA A 208 -7.94 3.43 10.85
N PRO A 209 -6.80 3.66 10.15
CA PRO A 209 -6.05 4.90 10.30
C PRO A 209 -6.84 6.13 9.84
N ILE A 210 -7.57 6.02 8.72
CA ILE A 210 -8.29 7.17 8.14
C ILE A 210 -9.56 7.50 8.90
N LEU A 211 -10.15 6.54 9.60
CA LEU A 211 -11.33 6.74 10.46
C LEU A 211 -11.12 7.88 11.49
N PHE A 212 -9.89 8.02 12.00
CA PHE A 212 -9.56 8.99 13.04
C PHE A 212 -8.89 10.27 12.51
N THR A 213 -8.62 10.35 11.21
CA THR A 213 -7.76 11.44 10.69
C THR A 213 -8.30 12.15 9.47
N CYS A 214 -9.28 11.58 8.76
CA CYS A 214 -9.69 12.14 7.47
C CYS A 214 -11.10 11.73 7.03
N ALA A 215 -11.55 10.50 7.36
CA ALA A 215 -12.67 9.90 6.65
C ALA A 215 -14.02 10.47 7.11
N ALA A 216 -14.75 11.09 6.18
CA ALA A 216 -16.12 11.53 6.37
C ALA A 216 -17.10 10.35 6.18
N TYR A 217 -18.09 10.24 7.07
CA TYR A 217 -19.15 9.25 6.98
C TYR A 217 -19.97 9.43 5.69
N PHE A 218 -20.41 10.66 5.43
CA PHE A 218 -21.15 11.05 4.24
C PHE A 218 -20.74 12.45 3.81
N LEU A 219 -20.12 12.56 2.64
CA LEU A 219 -19.67 13.82 2.06
C LEU A 219 -19.78 13.74 0.54
N PRO A 220 -20.92 14.13 -0.05
CA PRO A 220 -21.13 14.03 -1.50
C PRO A 220 -20.29 15.01 -2.33
N GLN A 221 -19.65 15.97 -1.68
CA GLN A 221 -18.80 16.96 -2.33
C GLN A 221 -17.38 16.44 -2.55
N LEU A 222 -16.76 16.88 -3.64
CA LEU A 222 -15.35 16.62 -3.89
C LEU A 222 -14.49 17.53 -3.01
N PRO A 223 -13.33 17.05 -2.50
CA PRO A 223 -12.42 17.87 -1.73
C PRO A 223 -11.85 19.01 -2.60
N GLY A 224 -11.88 20.23 -2.09
CA GLY A 224 -11.32 21.42 -2.73
C GLY A 224 -9.93 21.77 -2.20
N SER A 225 -9.56 21.25 -1.03
CA SER A 225 -8.28 21.49 -0.35
C SER A 225 -7.72 20.23 0.26
N ILE A 226 -6.41 20.22 0.49
CA ILE A 226 -5.74 19.15 1.25
C ILE A 226 -6.12 19.14 2.74
N PHE A 227 -6.71 20.23 3.22
CA PHE A 227 -7.20 20.38 4.60
C PHE A 227 -8.68 19.98 4.73
N ASP A 228 -9.34 19.55 3.64
CA ASP A 228 -10.70 19.06 3.70
C ASP A 228 -10.73 17.58 4.11
N GLN A 229 -11.84 17.17 4.71
CA GLN A 229 -12.19 15.77 4.86
C GLN A 229 -12.49 15.15 3.49
N CYS A 230 -12.42 13.84 3.38
CA CYS A 230 -12.90 13.14 2.18
C CYS A 230 -13.56 11.81 2.52
N MET A 231 -14.42 11.36 1.63
CA MET A 231 -14.82 9.95 1.60
C MET A 231 -13.67 9.12 1.02
N ALA A 232 -13.54 7.87 1.47
CA ALA A 232 -12.58 6.92 0.91
C ALA A 232 -13.25 5.57 0.72
N LEU A 233 -12.94 4.87 -0.38
CA LEU A 233 -13.57 3.60 -0.74
C LEU A 233 -13.55 2.54 0.38
N PRO A 234 -12.41 2.28 1.07
CA PRO A 234 -12.40 1.28 2.14
C PRO A 234 -13.27 1.68 3.32
N TYR A 235 -13.31 2.97 3.67
CA TYR A 235 -14.18 3.45 4.74
C TYR A 235 -15.66 3.49 4.31
N HIS A 236 -15.95 3.93 3.09
CA HIS A 236 -17.30 3.89 2.52
C HIS A 236 -17.86 2.45 2.51
N LEU A 237 -17.06 1.48 2.03
CA LEU A 237 -17.41 0.07 2.06
C LEU A 237 -17.70 -0.42 3.49
N TYR A 238 -16.87 -0.05 4.47
CA TYR A 238 -17.09 -0.37 5.87
C TYR A 238 -18.41 0.18 6.39
N VAL A 239 -18.69 1.46 6.13
CA VAL A 239 -19.90 2.16 6.60
C VAL A 239 -21.16 1.49 6.04
N ILE A 240 -21.27 1.32 4.72
CA ILE A 240 -22.48 0.75 4.09
C ILE A 240 -22.67 -0.74 4.42
N SER A 241 -21.58 -1.44 4.82
CA SER A 241 -21.66 -2.86 5.21
C SER A 241 -21.98 -3.10 6.69
N THR A 242 -21.77 -2.09 7.57
CA THR A 242 -21.86 -2.28 9.04
C THR A 242 -22.82 -1.31 9.72
N SER A 243 -22.99 -0.12 9.17
CA SER A 243 -23.69 1.00 9.83
C SER A 243 -24.74 1.63 8.93
N GLY A 244 -25.09 0.99 7.83
CA GLY A 244 -26.08 1.45 6.89
C GLY A 244 -27.50 1.44 7.47
N THR A 245 -28.32 2.38 7.06
CA THR A 245 -29.73 2.52 7.51
C THR A 245 -30.65 1.51 6.82
N ASP A 246 -30.32 1.07 5.61
CA ASP A 246 -31.06 0.09 4.82
C ASP A 246 -30.08 -0.93 4.20
N MET A 247 -29.89 -2.04 4.91
CA MET A 247 -28.95 -3.08 4.49
C MET A 247 -29.32 -3.74 3.14
N GLU A 248 -30.61 -3.89 2.83
CA GLU A 248 -31.03 -4.54 1.59
C GLU A 248 -30.70 -3.66 0.37
N ALA A 249 -30.94 -2.35 0.46
CA ALA A 249 -30.63 -1.40 -0.60
C ALA A 249 -29.12 -1.12 -0.73
N GLN A 250 -28.40 -1.11 0.39
CA GLN A 250 -26.96 -0.78 0.43
C GLN A 250 -26.03 -1.94 0.07
N LEU A 251 -26.47 -3.19 0.27
CA LEU A 251 -25.64 -4.37 0.01
C LEU A 251 -25.16 -4.50 -1.45
N PRO A 252 -25.98 -4.27 -2.49
CA PRO A 252 -25.50 -4.24 -3.87
C PRO A 252 -24.44 -3.17 -4.13
N ILE A 253 -24.63 -1.96 -3.54
CA ILE A 253 -23.69 -0.84 -3.62
C ILE A 253 -22.37 -1.22 -2.94
N ALA A 254 -22.42 -1.92 -1.81
CA ALA A 254 -21.22 -2.43 -1.13
C ALA A 254 -20.42 -3.38 -2.02
N TYR A 255 -21.07 -4.32 -2.71
CA TYR A 255 -20.38 -5.21 -3.66
C TYR A 255 -19.81 -4.45 -4.87
N GLY A 256 -20.55 -3.46 -5.40
CA GLY A 256 -20.05 -2.57 -6.46
C GLY A 256 -18.81 -1.79 -6.00
N THR A 257 -18.87 -1.17 -4.81
CA THR A 257 -17.76 -0.44 -4.21
C THR A 257 -16.54 -1.34 -3.98
N ALA A 258 -16.74 -2.56 -3.46
CA ALA A 258 -15.67 -3.53 -3.27
C ALA A 258 -15.01 -3.91 -4.61
N LEU A 259 -15.81 -4.13 -5.66
CA LEU A 259 -15.31 -4.45 -7.00
C LEU A 259 -14.50 -3.28 -7.58
N VAL A 260 -14.98 -2.05 -7.46
CA VAL A 260 -14.25 -0.85 -7.91
C VAL A 260 -12.94 -0.68 -7.14
N LEU A 261 -12.93 -0.89 -5.82
CA LEU A 261 -11.71 -0.85 -5.01
C LEU A 261 -10.68 -1.89 -5.48
N ILE A 262 -11.11 -3.13 -5.72
CA ILE A 262 -10.24 -4.19 -6.24
C ILE A 262 -9.66 -3.80 -7.61
N LEU A 263 -10.49 -3.25 -8.51
CA LEU A 263 -10.05 -2.81 -9.83
C LEU A 263 -9.05 -1.67 -9.75
N ILE A 264 -9.25 -0.68 -8.88
CA ILE A 264 -8.30 0.42 -8.68
C ILE A 264 -6.96 -0.12 -8.17
N ILE A 265 -6.97 -1.00 -7.16
CA ILE A 265 -5.74 -1.62 -6.64
C ILE A 265 -5.02 -2.41 -7.73
N LEU A 266 -5.75 -3.17 -8.54
CA LEU A 266 -5.19 -3.93 -9.66
C LEU A 266 -4.56 -3.00 -10.70
N LEU A 267 -5.24 -1.93 -11.09
CA LEU A 267 -4.73 -0.94 -12.04
C LEU A 267 -3.46 -0.26 -11.54
N VAL A 268 -3.45 0.20 -10.29
CA VAL A 268 -2.26 0.82 -9.67
C VAL A 268 -1.09 -0.16 -9.64
N ASN A 269 -1.34 -1.43 -9.27
CA ASN A 269 -0.31 -2.46 -9.27
C ASN A 269 0.20 -2.78 -10.68
N LEU A 270 -0.66 -2.79 -11.71
CA LEU A 270 -0.26 -3.00 -13.10
C LEU A 270 0.60 -1.83 -13.62
N LEU A 271 0.19 -0.59 -13.35
CA LEU A 271 0.96 0.61 -13.73
C LEU A 271 2.33 0.64 -13.05
N ALA A 272 2.39 0.36 -11.76
CA ALA A 272 3.63 0.31 -11.01
C ALA A 272 4.54 -0.85 -11.47
N ASN A 273 3.98 -2.02 -11.83
CA ASN A 273 4.74 -3.11 -12.45
C ASN A 273 5.27 -2.75 -13.84
N ALA A 274 4.51 -2.01 -14.63
CA ALA A 274 4.97 -1.51 -15.93
C ALA A 274 6.16 -0.55 -15.75
N LEU A 275 6.08 0.36 -14.76
CA LEU A 275 7.17 1.26 -14.39
C LEU A 275 8.42 0.49 -13.94
N ARG A 276 8.26 -0.53 -13.09
CA ARG A 276 9.37 -1.41 -12.68
C ARG A 276 10.06 -2.05 -13.88
N LYS A 277 9.29 -2.65 -14.80
CA LYS A 277 9.84 -3.27 -16.02
C LYS A 277 10.57 -2.28 -16.92
N TYR A 278 10.10 -1.03 -16.98
CA TYR A 278 10.80 0.03 -17.72
C TYR A 278 12.19 0.29 -17.15
N PHE A 279 12.31 0.42 -15.81
CA PHE A 279 13.62 0.59 -15.15
C PHE A 279 14.52 -0.63 -15.29
N GLU A 280 14.00 -1.85 -15.19
CA GLU A 280 14.77 -3.09 -15.43
C GLU A 280 15.35 -3.14 -16.84
N LYS A 281 14.58 -2.75 -17.85
CA LYS A 281 15.09 -2.68 -19.24
C LYS A 281 16.20 -1.66 -19.40
N LYS A 282 16.04 -0.48 -18.82
CA LYS A 282 17.03 0.60 -18.92
C LYS A 282 18.38 0.19 -18.31
N ILE A 283 18.35 -0.56 -17.21
CA ILE A 283 19.57 -1.05 -16.55
C ILE A 283 20.29 -2.12 -17.39
N LYS A 284 19.55 -2.97 -18.10
CA LYS A 284 20.15 -4.02 -18.96
C LYS A 284 20.74 -3.50 -20.27
N MET A 285 20.39 -2.28 -20.68
CA MET A 285 20.88 -1.65 -21.92
C MET A 285 22.11 -0.76 -21.69
N ASN A 286 22.38 -0.36 -20.48
CA ASN A 286 23.57 0.38 -20.06
C ASN A 286 24.58 -0.55 -19.36
#